data_71c569e8c8ceb7be90ae489f955cffef
#
_entry.id   71c569e8c8ceb7be90ae489f955cffef
#
_cell.length_a   1.000
_cell.length_b   1.000
_cell.length_c   1.000
_cell.angle_alpha   90.00
_cell.angle_beta   90.00
_cell.angle_gamma   90.00
#
_symmetry.space_group_name_H-M   'P 1'
#
loop_
_entity.id
_entity.type
_entity.pdbx_description
1 polymer ?
#
loop_
_entity_poly.entity_id
_entity_poly.type
_entity_poly.pdbx_seq_one_letter_code
_entity_poly.pdbx_strand_id
1 'polypeptide(L)'
;MPWKEMDAMSLRAEFVALADQPGRNVRELCRLYQISPRTAYKWMKRHKQEGEAGLQDRSKRPKRISRRTSATTEAKVLAIRKETGWGGRKIARLLRDQGYLDVPHANTITDILRRTGQLDENEGIKHRPMQRFEREGANELWQMDFKGYFAIVTGRCHPLTVLDDHSRFCVGLKACGNETTATVKRQLESIFRQYGLPKAILCDNGGPWGCGYPELQLTELSVWLIRLGIHLQHGRPAHPQTQGKEERFHRTLKVELLQGQSFYDLDDCQKHFDPWRDRYNLVRPHEALNLDTPVQHYFPSQRLFPEVLPPVEYNLDEIVRKVQSNGVIYYHNQEYSVSKGLIGQYVALRPTSIAPLFDVYFCACKVRQIDLSKPVS
;
A
#
# COMPACT_ATOMS: atom_id res chain seq x y z
N MET A 1 47.14 28.37 -7.07
CA MET A 1 46.68 27.71 -5.84
C MET A 1 45.35 28.30 -5.46
N PRO A 2 44.26 27.55 -5.33
CA PRO A 2 43.00 28.10 -4.87
C PRO A 2 43.14 28.51 -3.39
N TRP A 3 42.70 29.73 -3.06
CA TRP A 3 42.65 30.24 -1.70
C TRP A 3 41.76 29.31 -0.85
N LYS A 4 42.24 28.89 0.32
CA LYS A 4 41.41 28.16 1.27
C LYS A 4 40.31 29.08 1.76
N GLU A 5 39.05 28.71 1.55
CA GLU A 5 37.92 29.31 2.23
C GLU A 5 38.11 29.08 3.75
N MET A 6 38.35 30.13 4.50
CA MET A 6 38.44 30.02 5.96
C MET A 6 37.03 29.97 6.53
N ASP A 7 36.79 28.98 7.39
CA ASP A 7 35.51 28.88 8.08
C ASP A 7 35.32 30.02 9.12
N ALA A 8 34.09 30.25 9.55
CA ALA A 8 33.76 31.33 10.46
C ALA A 8 34.48 31.20 11.83
N MET A 9 34.85 29.99 12.23
CA MET A 9 35.56 29.76 13.50
C MET A 9 37.02 30.13 13.38
N SER A 10 37.69 29.79 12.28
CA SER A 10 39.07 30.19 11.97
C SER A 10 39.21 31.71 11.86
N LEU A 11 38.26 32.39 11.20
CA LEU A 11 38.23 33.86 11.14
C LEU A 11 38.04 34.52 12.51
N ARG A 12 37.26 33.93 13.41
CA ARG A 12 37.07 34.42 14.78
C ARG A 12 38.32 34.26 15.62
N ALA A 13 39.01 33.12 15.48
CA ALA A 13 40.26 32.84 16.17
C ALA A 13 41.36 33.83 15.74
N GLU A 14 41.52 34.03 14.42
CA GLU A 14 42.46 34.98 13.84
C GLU A 14 42.16 36.44 14.31
N PHE A 15 40.91 36.86 14.26
CA PHE A 15 40.48 38.16 14.73
C PHE A 15 40.85 38.40 16.21
N VAL A 16 40.58 37.43 17.08
CA VAL A 16 40.85 37.54 18.52
C VAL A 16 42.36 37.55 18.77
N ALA A 17 43.12 36.69 18.09
CA ALA A 17 44.59 36.67 18.20
C ALA A 17 45.23 38.01 17.78
N LEU A 18 44.72 38.66 16.74
CA LEU A 18 45.16 39.98 16.31
C LEU A 18 44.75 41.08 17.27
N ALA A 19 43.55 40.99 17.84
CA ALA A 19 42.97 41.98 18.75
C ALA A 19 43.68 42.00 20.14
N ASP A 20 44.23 40.84 20.56
CA ASP A 20 44.98 40.70 21.82
C ASP A 20 46.45 41.18 21.73
N GLN A 21 46.96 41.56 20.53
CA GLN A 21 48.31 42.10 20.38
C GLN A 21 48.44 43.50 20.97
N PRO A 22 49.56 43.83 21.68
CA PRO A 22 49.77 45.15 22.24
C PRO A 22 49.72 46.22 21.16
N GLY A 23 49.01 47.34 21.44
CA GLY A 23 48.92 48.49 20.55
C GLY A 23 47.96 48.40 19.36
N ARG A 24 47.22 47.31 19.22
CA ARG A 24 46.28 47.16 18.13
C ARG A 24 44.97 47.93 18.35
N ASN A 25 44.48 48.55 17.26
CA ASN A 25 43.21 49.26 17.28
C ASN A 25 42.05 48.34 16.89
N VAL A 26 41.26 47.91 17.88
CA VAL A 26 40.12 47.01 17.68
C VAL A 26 39.08 47.57 16.68
N ARG A 27 38.89 48.90 16.62
CA ARG A 27 37.95 49.52 15.67
C ARG A 27 38.41 49.36 14.21
N GLU A 28 39.73 49.43 13.99
CA GLU A 28 40.34 49.24 12.67
C GLU A 28 40.21 47.77 12.21
N LEU A 29 40.47 46.83 13.12
CA LEU A 29 40.23 45.40 12.87
C LEU A 29 38.75 45.09 12.56
N CYS A 30 37.82 45.77 13.27
CA CYS A 30 36.39 45.63 12.96
C CYS A 30 36.05 46.03 11.52
N ARG A 31 36.72 47.11 11.00
CA ARG A 31 36.52 47.51 9.60
C ARG A 31 37.10 46.47 8.62
N LEU A 32 38.28 45.96 8.93
CA LEU A 32 38.95 44.95 8.10
C LEU A 32 38.13 43.66 7.99
N TYR A 33 37.61 43.17 9.12
CA TYR A 33 36.80 41.93 9.18
C TYR A 33 35.31 42.19 8.94
N GLN A 34 34.90 43.43 8.62
CA GLN A 34 33.50 43.81 8.34
C GLN A 34 32.52 43.39 9.45
N ILE A 35 32.93 43.49 10.70
CA ILE A 35 32.10 43.18 11.87
C ILE A 35 31.86 44.44 12.74
N SER A 36 30.74 44.43 13.47
CA SER A 36 30.47 45.51 14.40
C SER A 36 31.39 45.45 15.65
N PRO A 37 31.75 46.57 16.27
CA PRO A 37 32.49 46.55 17.53
C PRO A 37 31.83 45.72 18.63
N ARG A 38 30.49 45.71 18.68
CA ARG A 38 29.71 44.84 19.58
C ARG A 38 29.98 43.35 19.34
N THR A 39 30.10 42.94 18.10
CA THR A 39 30.42 41.55 17.71
C THR A 39 31.88 41.23 18.10
N ALA A 40 32.80 42.13 17.86
CA ALA A 40 34.22 42.01 18.23
C ALA A 40 34.39 41.79 19.75
N TYR A 41 33.89 42.71 20.57
CA TYR A 41 33.98 42.57 22.02
C TYR A 41 33.25 41.34 22.58
N LYS A 42 32.18 40.90 21.94
CA LYS A 42 31.50 39.64 22.29
C LYS A 42 32.44 38.45 22.13
N TRP A 43 33.16 38.35 21.01
CA TRP A 43 34.04 37.21 20.74
C TRP A 43 35.30 37.26 21.59
N MET A 44 35.92 38.44 21.77
CA MET A 44 37.04 38.63 22.68
C MET A 44 36.69 38.23 24.12
N LYS A 45 35.51 38.67 24.62
CA LYS A 45 35.03 38.28 25.95
C LYS A 45 34.85 36.78 26.10
N ARG A 46 34.27 36.13 25.10
CA ARG A 46 34.07 34.69 25.13
C ARG A 46 35.39 33.92 25.09
N HIS A 47 36.30 34.32 24.23
CA HIS A 47 37.63 33.72 24.18
C HIS A 47 38.37 33.87 25.51
N LYS A 48 38.32 35.03 26.13
CA LYS A 48 38.94 35.25 27.44
C LYS A 48 38.36 34.40 28.56
N GLN A 49 37.06 34.05 28.47
CA GLN A 49 36.35 33.25 29.49
C GLN A 49 36.43 31.75 29.24
N GLU A 50 36.41 31.30 28.00
CA GLU A 50 36.21 29.88 27.62
C GLU A 50 37.28 29.36 26.62
N GLY A 51 38.29 30.17 26.30
CA GLY A 51 39.30 29.81 25.30
C GLY A 51 38.69 29.63 23.90
N GLU A 52 39.30 28.79 23.10
CA GLU A 52 38.83 28.48 21.73
C GLU A 52 37.39 27.95 21.68
N ALA A 53 36.96 27.22 22.70
CA ALA A 53 35.57 26.73 22.80
C ALA A 53 34.54 27.89 22.82
N GLY A 54 34.92 29.07 23.34
CA GLY A 54 34.09 30.27 23.36
C GLY A 54 33.83 30.87 21.96
N LEU A 55 34.61 30.50 20.94
CA LEU A 55 34.46 30.95 19.56
C LEU A 55 33.42 30.14 18.76
N GLN A 56 32.94 29.02 19.30
CA GLN A 56 31.87 28.25 18.70
C GLN A 56 30.52 28.96 18.80
N ASP A 57 29.65 28.70 17.83
CA ASP A 57 28.29 29.21 17.87
C ASP A 57 27.51 28.52 18.97
N ARG A 58 26.98 29.29 19.90
CA ARG A 58 26.08 28.78 20.93
C ARG A 58 24.71 28.53 20.33
N SER A 59 24.03 27.45 20.78
CA SER A 59 22.66 27.19 20.42
C SER A 59 21.78 28.43 20.60
N LYS A 60 21.06 28.80 19.56
CA LYS A 60 20.06 29.88 19.60
C LYS A 60 18.73 29.43 20.20
N ARG A 61 18.63 28.17 20.64
CA ARG A 61 17.43 27.66 21.28
C ARG A 61 17.09 28.39 22.57
N PRO A 62 15.82 28.77 22.78
CA PRO A 62 15.39 29.37 24.05
C PRO A 62 15.69 28.40 25.20
N LYS A 63 16.27 28.92 26.30
CA LYS A 63 16.56 28.13 27.51
C LYS A 63 15.29 27.61 28.20
N ARG A 64 14.16 28.30 28.02
CA ARG A 64 12.84 27.90 28.49
C ARG A 64 11.89 27.84 27.29
N ILE A 65 11.33 26.68 27.03
CA ILE A 65 10.28 26.49 26.03
C ILE A 65 8.96 26.53 26.78
N SER A 66 8.31 27.71 26.79
CA SER A 66 7.04 27.95 27.50
C SER A 66 5.86 27.10 27.00
N ARG A 67 5.99 26.50 25.84
CA ARG A 67 4.94 25.65 25.19
C ARG A 67 5.44 24.22 24.94
N ARG A 68 6.19 23.64 25.87
CA ARG A 68 6.57 22.23 25.73
C ARG A 68 5.36 21.36 25.96
N THR A 69 5.15 20.37 25.10
CA THR A 69 4.14 19.31 25.29
C THR A 69 4.27 18.69 26.67
N SER A 70 3.16 18.40 27.35
CA SER A 70 3.16 17.81 28.67
C SER A 70 3.82 16.42 28.67
N ALA A 71 4.45 16.05 29.77
CA ALA A 71 5.08 14.74 29.90
C ALA A 71 4.06 13.57 29.70
N THR A 72 2.84 13.78 30.13
CA THR A 72 1.73 12.80 29.94
C THR A 72 1.40 12.60 28.47
N THR A 73 1.30 13.69 27.70
CA THR A 73 1.06 13.62 26.24
C THR A 73 2.24 13.00 25.51
N GLU A 74 3.48 13.34 25.89
CA GLU A 74 4.68 12.71 25.32
C GLU A 74 4.71 11.21 25.59
N ALA A 75 4.42 10.75 26.80
CA ALA A 75 4.36 9.33 27.16
C ALA A 75 3.30 8.61 26.32
N LYS A 76 2.12 9.21 26.12
CA LYS A 76 1.06 8.66 25.29
C LYS A 76 1.48 8.51 23.81
N VAL A 77 2.12 9.53 23.25
CA VAL A 77 2.69 9.49 21.89
C VAL A 77 3.68 8.34 21.74
N LEU A 78 4.58 8.17 22.71
CA LEU A 78 5.58 7.11 22.69
C LEU A 78 4.95 5.71 22.83
N ALA A 79 3.92 5.57 23.66
CA ALA A 79 3.17 4.31 23.81
C ALA A 79 2.50 3.92 22.48
N ILE A 80 1.80 4.85 21.83
CA ILE A 80 1.18 4.61 20.51
C ILE A 80 2.25 4.26 19.46
N ARG A 81 3.39 4.97 19.43
CA ARG A 81 4.48 4.64 18.50
C ARG A 81 5.01 3.24 18.71
N LYS A 82 5.24 2.85 19.97
CA LYS A 82 5.74 1.51 20.34
C LYS A 82 4.76 0.41 19.90
N GLU A 83 3.47 0.63 20.07
CA GLU A 83 2.43 -0.33 19.71
C GLU A 83 2.21 -0.45 18.19
N THR A 84 2.22 0.69 17.48
CA THR A 84 1.73 0.75 16.10
C THR A 84 2.81 1.00 15.05
N GLY A 85 3.96 1.51 15.45
CA GLY A 85 5.00 1.98 14.52
C GLY A 85 4.62 3.26 13.75
N TRP A 86 3.50 3.92 14.07
CA TRP A 86 2.98 5.04 13.27
C TRP A 86 3.78 6.34 13.45
N GLY A 87 3.80 7.15 12.38
CA GLY A 87 4.39 8.48 12.39
C GLY A 87 3.45 9.57 12.90
N GLY A 88 3.99 10.80 13.06
CA GLY A 88 3.31 11.91 13.71
C GLY A 88 1.91 12.25 13.19
N ARG A 89 1.67 12.16 11.86
CA ARG A 89 0.35 12.45 11.26
C ARG A 89 -0.74 11.47 11.73
N LYS A 90 -0.43 10.16 11.72
CA LYS A 90 -1.37 9.12 12.14
C LYS A 90 -1.62 9.15 13.65
N ILE A 91 -0.56 9.36 14.44
CA ILE A 91 -0.67 9.50 15.90
C ILE A 91 -1.54 10.72 16.26
N ALA A 92 -1.32 11.86 15.61
CA ALA A 92 -2.14 13.05 15.83
C ALA A 92 -3.61 12.82 15.49
N ARG A 93 -3.90 12.08 14.39
CA ARG A 93 -5.26 11.73 14.02
C ARG A 93 -5.90 10.80 15.04
N LEU A 94 -5.22 9.72 15.43
CA LEU A 94 -5.71 8.77 16.42
C LEU A 94 -6.04 9.45 17.76
N LEU A 95 -5.17 10.34 18.24
CA LEU A 95 -5.43 11.06 19.50
C LEU A 95 -6.68 11.93 19.42
N ARG A 96 -6.93 12.59 18.26
CA ARG A 96 -8.17 13.35 18.04
C ARG A 96 -9.41 12.45 18.02
N ASP A 97 -9.33 11.32 17.32
CA ASP A 97 -10.42 10.35 17.24
C ASP A 97 -10.74 9.72 18.61
N GLN A 98 -9.75 9.64 19.50
CA GLN A 98 -9.90 9.24 20.90
C GLN A 98 -10.42 10.38 21.80
N GLY A 99 -10.71 11.56 21.29
CA GLY A 99 -11.27 12.70 22.03
C GLY A 99 -10.27 13.48 22.89
N TYR A 100 -8.96 13.37 22.65
CA TYR A 100 -7.99 14.23 23.33
C TYR A 100 -8.14 15.67 22.88
N LEU A 101 -8.29 16.60 23.88
CA LEU A 101 -8.53 18.03 23.61
C LEU A 101 -7.26 18.78 23.17
N ASP A 102 -6.12 18.45 23.75
CA ASP A 102 -4.83 19.13 23.49
C ASP A 102 -3.88 18.23 22.72
N VAL A 103 -4.24 17.93 21.45
CA VAL A 103 -3.44 17.09 20.56
C VAL A 103 -2.35 17.95 19.90
N PRO A 104 -1.06 17.64 20.12
CA PRO A 104 0.03 18.37 19.47
C PRO A 104 -0.05 18.27 17.94
N HIS A 105 0.45 19.29 17.26
CA HIS A 105 0.55 19.23 15.79
C HIS A 105 1.42 18.03 15.35
N ALA A 106 1.14 17.47 14.19
CA ALA A 106 1.83 16.30 13.67
C ALA A 106 3.38 16.49 13.61
N ASN A 107 3.85 17.69 13.30
CA ASN A 107 5.28 18.00 13.29
C ASN A 107 5.87 17.97 14.72
N THR A 108 5.16 18.48 15.71
CA THR A 108 5.57 18.42 17.12
C THR A 108 5.68 16.96 17.59
N ILE A 109 4.72 16.11 17.20
CA ILE A 109 4.79 14.67 17.50
C ILE A 109 5.99 14.04 16.79
N THR A 110 6.25 14.38 15.53
CA THR A 110 7.44 13.92 14.80
C THR A 110 8.74 14.34 15.48
N ASP A 111 8.80 15.57 16.01
CA ASP A 111 9.96 16.06 16.77
C ASP A 111 10.11 15.34 18.12
N ILE A 112 9.01 15.00 18.79
CA ILE A 112 9.05 14.14 19.98
C ILE A 112 9.68 12.78 19.63
N LEU A 113 9.18 12.11 18.58
CA LEU A 113 9.70 10.83 18.13
C LEU A 113 11.19 10.89 17.74
N ARG A 114 11.60 11.97 17.05
CA ARG A 114 13.01 12.18 16.65
C ARG A 114 13.94 12.34 17.86
N ARG A 115 13.59 13.21 18.80
CA ARG A 115 14.43 13.46 19.98
C ARG A 115 14.51 12.29 20.96
N THR A 116 13.55 11.36 20.90
CA THR A 116 13.53 10.13 21.69
C THR A 116 14.12 8.92 20.95
N GLY A 117 14.74 9.14 19.78
CA GLY A 117 15.38 8.07 18.99
C GLY A 117 14.38 7.05 18.39
N GLN A 118 13.09 7.43 18.27
CA GLN A 118 12.06 6.53 17.75
C GLN A 118 11.86 6.61 16.22
N LEU A 119 12.65 7.48 15.54
CA LEU A 119 12.65 7.59 14.08
C LEU A 119 14.00 7.17 13.54
N ASP A 120 13.98 6.32 12.52
CA ASP A 120 15.15 6.05 11.70
C ASP A 120 15.33 7.20 10.68
N GLU A 121 16.53 7.73 10.55
CA GLU A 121 16.84 8.84 9.63
C GLU A 121 16.58 8.44 8.16
N ASN A 122 16.65 7.16 7.84
CA ASN A 122 16.42 6.60 6.49
C ASN A 122 14.94 6.35 6.15
N GLU A 123 14.00 6.45 7.09
CA GLU A 123 12.55 6.26 6.82
C GLU A 123 11.92 7.37 5.95
N GLY A 124 12.65 8.41 5.58
CA GLY A 124 12.13 9.65 4.98
C GLY A 124 11.94 9.66 3.46
N ILE A 125 12.54 8.73 2.70
CA ILE A 125 12.50 8.76 1.22
C ILE A 125 11.20 8.12 0.73
N LYS A 126 10.19 8.95 0.48
CA LYS A 126 8.91 8.51 -0.09
C LYS A 126 8.92 8.74 -1.60
N HIS A 127 8.92 7.68 -2.38
CA HIS A 127 8.53 7.74 -3.78
C HIS A 127 7.07 8.19 -3.89
N ARG A 128 6.81 9.29 -4.58
CA ARG A 128 5.45 9.71 -4.93
C ARG A 128 5.02 8.94 -6.17
N PRO A 129 3.91 8.19 -6.15
CA PRO A 129 3.38 7.59 -7.37
C PRO A 129 2.98 8.70 -8.35
N MET A 130 3.35 8.55 -9.62
CA MET A 130 3.10 9.56 -10.65
C MET A 130 1.62 9.63 -11.07
N GLN A 131 0.86 8.55 -10.92
CA GLN A 131 -0.56 8.52 -11.29
C GLN A 131 -1.34 7.63 -10.32
N ARG A 132 -2.50 8.12 -9.83
CA ARG A 132 -3.41 7.36 -8.96
C ARG A 132 -4.56 6.82 -9.79
N PHE A 133 -4.68 5.50 -9.86
CA PHE A 133 -5.89 4.84 -10.30
C PHE A 133 -6.75 4.53 -9.07
N GLU A 134 -8.03 4.94 -9.10
CA GLU A 134 -8.97 4.73 -8.00
C GLU A 134 -10.39 4.63 -8.55
N ARG A 135 -11.15 3.65 -8.07
CA ARG A 135 -12.56 3.51 -8.40
C ARG A 135 -13.38 4.53 -7.61
N GLU A 136 -14.54 4.90 -8.15
CA GLU A 136 -15.40 5.94 -7.56
C GLU A 136 -16.16 5.43 -6.34
N GLY A 137 -16.47 4.13 -6.27
CA GLY A 137 -17.26 3.55 -5.19
C GLY A 137 -16.71 2.22 -4.66
N ALA A 138 -17.11 1.92 -3.41
CA ALA A 138 -16.81 0.65 -2.78
C ALA A 138 -17.44 -0.53 -3.56
N ASN A 139 -16.76 -1.67 -3.53
CA ASN A 139 -17.15 -2.91 -4.23
C ASN A 139 -17.21 -2.83 -5.76
N GLU A 140 -16.72 -1.74 -6.35
CA GLU A 140 -16.56 -1.69 -7.81
C GLU A 140 -15.41 -2.55 -8.28
N LEU A 141 -14.32 -2.57 -7.52
CA LEU A 141 -13.15 -3.37 -7.79
C LEU A 141 -12.51 -3.82 -6.48
N TRP A 142 -12.33 -5.13 -6.33
CA TRP A 142 -11.44 -5.66 -5.31
C TRP A 142 -10.10 -6.05 -5.94
N GLN A 143 -9.00 -5.76 -5.27
CA GLN A 143 -7.68 -6.25 -5.64
C GLN A 143 -7.38 -7.48 -4.79
N MET A 144 -6.85 -8.53 -5.39
CA MET A 144 -6.60 -9.80 -4.74
C MET A 144 -5.21 -10.32 -5.13
N ASP A 145 -4.42 -10.69 -4.11
CA ASP A 145 -3.07 -11.18 -4.33
C ASP A 145 -2.62 -12.07 -3.17
N PHE A 146 -1.62 -12.90 -3.42
CA PHE A 146 -0.83 -13.54 -2.37
C PHE A 146 0.41 -12.70 -2.05
N LYS A 147 0.62 -12.42 -0.77
CA LYS A 147 1.84 -11.70 -0.33
C LYS A 147 3.14 -12.48 -0.59
N GLY A 148 3.07 -13.65 -1.16
CA GLY A 148 4.11 -14.66 -1.12
C GLY A 148 4.01 -15.46 0.18
N TYR A 149 5.04 -16.23 0.53
CA TYR A 149 4.98 -17.07 1.72
C TYR A 149 6.03 -16.69 2.77
N PHE A 150 5.79 -17.12 4.02
CA PHE A 150 6.77 -17.14 5.10
C PHE A 150 6.71 -18.48 5.86
N ALA A 151 7.80 -18.82 6.52
CA ALA A 151 7.90 -20.07 7.29
C ALA A 151 7.11 -19.94 8.61
N ILE A 152 6.42 -21.00 8.97
CA ILE A 152 5.81 -21.26 10.28
C ILE A 152 6.36 -22.60 10.81
N VAL A 153 6.15 -22.91 12.09
CA VAL A 153 6.74 -24.14 12.69
C VAL A 153 6.22 -25.39 11.93
N THR A 154 4.96 -25.43 11.57
CA THR A 154 4.34 -26.59 10.89
C THR A 154 4.44 -26.53 9.35
N GLY A 155 5.16 -25.57 8.77
CA GLY A 155 5.29 -25.49 7.30
C GLY A 155 5.40 -24.07 6.76
N ARG A 156 4.46 -23.66 5.89
CA ARG A 156 4.43 -22.33 5.26
C ARG A 156 3.05 -21.70 5.34
N CYS A 157 3.02 -20.40 5.54
CA CYS A 157 1.83 -19.60 5.41
C CYS A 157 1.91 -18.73 4.16
N HIS A 158 0.87 -18.77 3.33
CA HIS A 158 0.66 -17.95 2.14
C HIS A 158 -0.50 -16.98 2.42
N PRO A 159 -0.24 -15.75 2.87
CA PRO A 159 -1.33 -14.80 3.16
C PRO A 159 -2.06 -14.40 1.87
N LEU A 160 -3.34 -14.76 1.78
CA LEU A 160 -4.25 -14.27 0.76
C LEU A 160 -4.81 -12.93 1.22
N THR A 161 -4.66 -11.90 0.41
CA THR A 161 -5.13 -10.54 0.68
C THR A 161 -6.19 -10.14 -0.34
N VAL A 162 -7.26 -9.51 0.13
CA VAL A 162 -8.31 -8.95 -0.71
C VAL A 162 -8.66 -7.56 -0.21
N LEU A 163 -8.45 -6.54 -1.05
CA LEU A 163 -8.65 -5.13 -0.73
C LEU A 163 -9.71 -4.51 -1.63
N ASP A 164 -10.59 -3.73 -1.05
CA ASP A 164 -11.43 -2.82 -1.83
C ASP A 164 -10.61 -1.65 -2.39
N ASP A 165 -10.68 -1.43 -3.70
CA ASP A 165 -9.86 -0.45 -4.42
C ASP A 165 -10.16 0.99 -4.00
N HIS A 166 -11.42 1.32 -3.75
CA HIS A 166 -11.86 2.65 -3.36
C HIS A 166 -11.50 2.96 -1.91
N SER A 167 -12.02 2.19 -0.98
CA SER A 167 -11.93 2.44 0.46
C SER A 167 -10.63 1.99 1.10
N ARG A 168 -9.82 1.15 0.42
CA ARG A 168 -8.67 0.45 1.01
C ARG A 168 -9.07 -0.55 2.11
N PHE A 169 -10.36 -0.82 2.27
CA PHE A 169 -10.85 -1.76 3.27
C PHE A 169 -10.37 -3.17 2.93
N CYS A 170 -9.73 -3.83 3.89
CA CYS A 170 -9.29 -5.20 3.76
C CYS A 170 -10.47 -6.14 4.01
N VAL A 171 -11.15 -6.60 2.95
CA VAL A 171 -12.25 -7.56 3.04
C VAL A 171 -11.75 -8.95 3.35
N GLY A 172 -10.49 -9.27 3.03
CA GLY A 172 -9.89 -10.57 3.31
C GLY A 172 -8.40 -10.49 3.64
N LEU A 173 -8.03 -11.13 4.75
CA LEU A 173 -6.64 -11.47 5.09
C LEU A 173 -6.68 -12.89 5.67
N LYS A 174 -6.27 -13.88 4.87
CA LYS A 174 -6.44 -15.29 5.18
C LYS A 174 -5.11 -16.02 5.20
N ALA A 175 -4.86 -16.79 6.25
CA ALA A 175 -3.72 -17.67 6.36
C ALA A 175 -3.97 -18.96 5.55
N CYS A 176 -3.26 -19.12 4.43
CA CYS A 176 -3.42 -20.27 3.54
C CYS A 176 -2.16 -21.14 3.57
N GLY A 177 -2.33 -22.46 3.52
CA GLY A 177 -1.22 -23.41 3.45
C GLY A 177 -0.66 -23.60 2.03
N ASN A 178 -1.39 -23.12 1.02
CA ASN A 178 -1.02 -23.21 -0.39
C ASN A 178 -1.82 -22.17 -1.21
N GLU A 179 -1.44 -22.03 -2.47
CA GLU A 179 -2.05 -21.09 -3.43
C GLU A 179 -2.93 -21.80 -4.48
N THR A 180 -3.59 -22.90 -4.12
CA THR A 180 -4.43 -23.65 -5.05
C THR A 180 -5.81 -23.00 -5.25
N THR A 181 -6.41 -23.26 -6.42
CA THR A 181 -7.78 -22.83 -6.76
C THR A 181 -8.79 -23.21 -5.67
N ALA A 182 -8.73 -24.44 -5.14
CA ALA A 182 -9.65 -24.91 -4.11
C ALA A 182 -9.51 -24.10 -2.79
N THR A 183 -8.27 -23.78 -2.41
CA THR A 183 -8.00 -22.94 -1.22
C THR A 183 -8.54 -21.55 -1.41
N VAL A 184 -8.25 -20.91 -2.54
CA VAL A 184 -8.73 -19.55 -2.84
C VAL A 184 -10.25 -19.50 -2.88
N LYS A 185 -10.89 -20.42 -3.59
CA LYS A 185 -12.36 -20.50 -3.70
C LYS A 185 -13.01 -20.57 -2.32
N ARG A 186 -12.54 -21.48 -1.45
CA ARG A 186 -13.06 -21.61 -0.08
C ARG A 186 -12.91 -20.31 0.73
N GLN A 187 -11.79 -19.61 0.60
CA GLN A 187 -11.60 -18.34 1.31
C GLN A 187 -12.51 -17.25 0.74
N LEU A 188 -12.65 -17.16 -0.58
CA LEU A 188 -13.55 -16.21 -1.24
C LEU A 188 -15.01 -16.46 -0.90
N GLU A 189 -15.47 -17.71 -0.80
CA GLU A 189 -16.83 -18.02 -0.34
C GLU A 189 -17.11 -17.43 1.05
N SER A 190 -16.16 -17.57 1.99
CA SER A 190 -16.28 -16.97 3.32
C SER A 190 -16.34 -15.44 3.27
N ILE A 191 -15.50 -14.82 2.43
CA ILE A 191 -15.46 -13.35 2.25
C ILE A 191 -16.75 -12.87 1.60
N PHE A 192 -17.24 -13.57 0.56
CA PHE A 192 -18.47 -13.19 -0.15
C PHE A 192 -19.73 -13.33 0.71
N ARG A 193 -19.78 -14.31 1.61
CA ARG A 193 -20.89 -14.43 2.60
C ARG A 193 -20.92 -13.24 3.53
N GLN A 194 -19.75 -12.73 3.92
CA GLN A 194 -19.64 -11.64 4.88
C GLN A 194 -19.86 -10.26 4.25
N TYR A 195 -19.32 -10.03 3.04
CA TYR A 195 -19.24 -8.69 2.44
C TYR A 195 -20.03 -8.55 1.13
N GLY A 196 -20.62 -9.63 0.62
CA GLY A 196 -21.27 -9.69 -0.69
C GLY A 196 -20.27 -9.74 -1.85
N LEU A 197 -20.77 -9.63 -3.08
CA LEU A 197 -19.98 -9.77 -4.29
C LEU A 197 -19.54 -8.43 -4.85
N PRO A 198 -18.26 -8.24 -5.23
CA PRO A 198 -17.82 -7.04 -5.95
C PRO A 198 -18.30 -7.07 -7.42
N LYS A 199 -18.24 -5.93 -8.12
CA LYS A 199 -18.47 -5.89 -9.57
C LYS A 199 -17.32 -6.53 -10.33
N ALA A 200 -16.08 -6.31 -9.87
CA ALA A 200 -14.87 -6.84 -10.51
C ALA A 200 -13.81 -7.24 -9.47
N ILE A 201 -12.93 -8.16 -9.88
CA ILE A 201 -11.72 -8.52 -9.13
C ILE A 201 -10.52 -8.34 -10.05
N LEU A 202 -9.50 -7.63 -9.58
CA LEU A 202 -8.19 -7.52 -10.20
C LEU A 202 -7.22 -8.48 -9.53
N CYS A 203 -6.57 -9.33 -10.32
CA CYS A 203 -5.52 -10.24 -9.88
C CYS A 203 -4.35 -10.20 -10.87
N ASP A 204 -3.25 -10.85 -10.53
CA ASP A 204 -2.13 -11.02 -11.43
C ASP A 204 -2.43 -12.06 -12.53
N ASN A 205 -1.46 -12.33 -13.40
CA ASN A 205 -1.57 -13.32 -14.48
C ASN A 205 -1.05 -14.70 -14.06
N GLY A 206 -0.57 -14.87 -12.84
CA GLY A 206 -0.05 -16.13 -12.31
C GLY A 206 -1.15 -17.09 -11.84
N GLY A 207 -0.80 -18.34 -11.56
CA GLY A 207 -1.72 -19.26 -10.88
C GLY A 207 -2.02 -18.82 -9.45
N PRO A 208 -3.25 -19.05 -8.96
CA PRO A 208 -4.36 -19.77 -9.58
C PRO A 208 -5.29 -18.91 -10.45
N TRP A 209 -4.98 -17.61 -10.63
CA TRP A 209 -5.86 -16.63 -11.29
C TRP A 209 -5.83 -16.73 -12.81
N GLY A 210 -4.66 -16.98 -13.38
CA GLY A 210 -4.38 -17.06 -14.80
C GLY A 210 -3.36 -18.14 -15.14
N CYS A 211 -3.09 -18.34 -16.41
CA CYS A 211 -2.13 -19.30 -16.92
C CYS A 211 -0.99 -18.67 -17.74
N GLY A 212 -0.69 -17.39 -17.49
CA GLY A 212 0.43 -16.67 -18.12
C GLY A 212 0.20 -16.25 -19.58
N TYR A 213 -0.89 -16.68 -20.23
CA TYR A 213 -1.26 -16.27 -21.57
C TYR A 213 -2.64 -15.60 -21.59
N PRO A 214 -2.72 -14.28 -21.82
CA PRO A 214 -3.97 -13.52 -21.66
C PRO A 214 -5.11 -13.94 -22.57
N GLU A 215 -4.82 -14.62 -23.66
CA GLU A 215 -5.80 -14.84 -24.73
C GLU A 215 -6.48 -16.23 -24.70
N LEU A 216 -6.07 -17.16 -23.83
CA LEU A 216 -6.39 -18.56 -24.13
C LEU A 216 -6.96 -19.43 -23.02
N GLN A 217 -6.83 -19.12 -21.73
CA GLN A 217 -7.27 -20.10 -20.76
C GLN A 217 -7.89 -19.48 -19.51
N LEU A 218 -9.21 -19.50 -19.46
CA LEU A 218 -9.92 -19.34 -18.20
C LEU A 218 -9.56 -20.51 -17.28
N THR A 219 -9.23 -20.20 -16.04
CA THR A 219 -9.07 -21.19 -14.98
C THR A 219 -10.44 -21.60 -14.43
N GLU A 220 -10.52 -22.71 -13.71
CA GLU A 220 -11.74 -23.10 -13.00
C GLU A 220 -12.23 -21.99 -12.05
N LEU A 221 -11.29 -21.30 -11.37
CA LEU A 221 -11.60 -20.15 -10.53
C LEU A 221 -12.22 -19.00 -11.32
N SER A 222 -11.67 -18.69 -12.50
CA SER A 222 -12.18 -17.63 -13.38
C SER A 222 -13.62 -17.93 -13.82
N VAL A 223 -13.88 -19.18 -14.21
CA VAL A 223 -15.22 -19.62 -14.62
C VAL A 223 -16.23 -19.50 -13.48
N TRP A 224 -15.83 -19.88 -12.25
CA TRP A 224 -16.68 -19.75 -11.08
C TRP A 224 -16.98 -18.27 -10.75
N LEU A 225 -15.99 -17.38 -10.83
CA LEU A 225 -16.17 -15.95 -10.60
C LEU A 225 -17.08 -15.30 -11.67
N ILE A 226 -16.92 -15.69 -12.95
CA ILE A 226 -17.80 -15.22 -14.04
C ILE A 226 -19.24 -15.66 -13.80
N ARG A 227 -19.47 -16.89 -13.33
CA ARG A 227 -20.82 -17.37 -12.98
C ARG A 227 -21.46 -16.59 -11.83
N LEU A 228 -20.65 -16.04 -10.92
CA LEU A 228 -21.12 -15.12 -9.87
C LEU A 228 -21.35 -13.69 -10.40
N GLY A 229 -21.17 -13.45 -11.69
CA GLY A 229 -21.29 -12.13 -12.30
C GLY A 229 -20.20 -11.16 -11.87
N ILE A 230 -19.01 -11.68 -11.53
CA ILE A 230 -17.84 -10.91 -11.18
C ILE A 230 -16.95 -10.78 -12.42
N HIS A 231 -16.62 -9.54 -12.81
CA HIS A 231 -15.72 -9.30 -13.94
C HIS A 231 -14.26 -9.47 -13.53
N LEU A 232 -13.58 -10.43 -14.15
CA LEU A 232 -12.16 -10.64 -13.87
C LEU A 232 -11.31 -9.66 -14.67
N GLN A 233 -10.39 -8.99 -14.00
CA GLN A 233 -9.38 -8.10 -14.58
C GLN A 233 -8.00 -8.62 -14.23
N HIS A 234 -7.12 -8.68 -15.23
CA HIS A 234 -5.71 -9.03 -15.03
C HIS A 234 -4.84 -7.79 -15.18
N GLY A 235 -3.80 -7.69 -14.36
CA GLY A 235 -2.80 -6.63 -14.49
C GLY A 235 -2.16 -6.64 -15.87
N ARG A 236 -1.97 -5.48 -16.49
CA ARG A 236 -1.23 -5.40 -17.75
C ARG A 236 0.22 -5.85 -17.50
N PRO A 237 0.79 -6.73 -18.34
CA PRO A 237 2.21 -7.06 -18.25
C PRO A 237 3.07 -5.81 -18.26
N ALA A 238 4.08 -5.74 -17.37
CA ALA A 238 5.01 -4.63 -17.22
C ALA A 238 4.42 -3.27 -16.77
N HIS A 239 3.19 -3.25 -16.20
CA HIS A 239 2.63 -2.05 -15.56
C HIS A 239 2.40 -2.26 -14.05
N PRO A 240 3.45 -2.17 -13.21
CA PRO A 240 3.37 -2.40 -11.77
C PRO A 240 2.45 -1.40 -11.04
N GLN A 241 2.08 -0.30 -11.68
CA GLN A 241 1.23 0.74 -11.09
C GLN A 241 -0.19 0.25 -10.76
N THR A 242 -0.65 -0.82 -11.40
CA THR A 242 -2.00 -1.38 -11.19
C THR A 242 -2.14 -2.09 -9.83
N GLN A 243 -1.04 -2.62 -9.28
CA GLN A 243 -1.00 -3.36 -8.00
C GLN A 243 -0.33 -2.57 -6.86
N GLY A 244 0.02 -1.30 -7.06
CA GLY A 244 0.71 -0.49 -6.05
C GLY A 244 -0.05 -0.31 -4.72
N LYS A 245 -1.35 -0.62 -4.67
CA LYS A 245 -2.15 -0.62 -3.44
C LYS A 245 -1.90 -1.88 -2.63
N GLU A 246 -1.88 -3.06 -3.29
CA GLU A 246 -1.54 -4.35 -2.68
C GLU A 246 -0.09 -4.35 -2.19
N GLU A 247 0.86 -3.86 -2.97
CA GLU A 247 2.25 -3.74 -2.54
C GLU A 247 2.38 -2.90 -1.27
N ARG A 248 1.66 -1.77 -1.21
CA ARG A 248 1.65 -0.93 0.00
C ARG A 248 0.99 -1.63 1.18
N PHE A 249 -0.08 -2.37 0.94
CA PHE A 249 -0.74 -3.18 1.96
C PHE A 249 0.20 -4.26 2.48
N HIS A 250 0.84 -5.03 1.60
CA HIS A 250 1.79 -6.08 1.94
C HIS A 250 3.00 -5.54 2.72
N ARG A 251 3.50 -4.36 2.34
CA ARG A 251 4.56 -3.68 3.09
C ARG A 251 4.08 -3.30 4.50
N THR A 252 2.86 -2.80 4.63
CA THR A 252 2.28 -2.44 5.92
C THR A 252 2.08 -3.68 6.79
N LEU A 253 1.51 -4.75 6.24
CA LEU A 253 1.35 -6.04 6.90
C LEU A 253 2.69 -6.60 7.39
N LYS A 254 3.72 -6.56 6.52
CA LYS A 254 5.06 -7.01 6.88
C LYS A 254 5.62 -6.27 8.08
N VAL A 255 5.57 -4.93 8.05
CA VAL A 255 6.19 -4.07 9.07
C VAL A 255 5.39 -4.10 10.38
N GLU A 256 4.06 -4.07 10.30
CA GLU A 256 3.21 -3.92 11.49
C GLU A 256 2.84 -5.26 12.15
N LEU A 257 2.95 -6.39 11.44
CA LEU A 257 2.55 -7.69 11.98
C LEU A 257 3.61 -8.79 11.82
N LEU A 258 4.17 -8.97 10.62
CA LEU A 258 4.96 -10.18 10.35
C LEU A 258 6.42 -10.06 10.79
N GLN A 259 6.98 -8.84 10.78
CA GLN A 259 8.40 -8.63 11.09
C GLN A 259 8.69 -8.89 12.56
N GLY A 260 9.59 -9.81 12.83
CA GLY A 260 9.99 -10.18 14.20
C GLY A 260 8.99 -11.09 14.94
N GLN A 261 7.95 -11.58 14.26
CA GLN A 261 7.02 -12.56 14.80
C GLN A 261 7.33 -13.97 14.30
N SER A 262 7.07 -14.95 15.13
CA SER A 262 7.10 -16.37 14.79
C SER A 262 5.73 -16.96 15.04
N PHE A 263 5.25 -17.78 14.11
CA PHE A 263 3.94 -18.39 14.17
C PHE A 263 4.07 -19.90 14.20
N TYR A 264 3.21 -20.56 14.97
CA TYR A 264 3.24 -22.00 15.11
C TYR A 264 2.61 -22.70 13.89
N ASP A 265 1.37 -22.39 13.58
CA ASP A 265 0.58 -22.94 12.48
C ASP A 265 -0.30 -21.88 11.79
N LEU A 266 -1.18 -22.32 10.88
CA LEU A 266 -2.09 -21.45 10.15
C LEU A 266 -3.16 -20.82 11.05
N ASP A 267 -3.65 -21.56 12.04
CA ASP A 267 -4.65 -21.06 12.98
C ASP A 267 -4.05 -19.97 13.89
N ASP A 268 -2.81 -20.16 14.29
CA ASP A 268 -2.06 -19.14 15.02
C ASP A 268 -1.83 -17.89 14.14
N CYS A 269 -1.45 -18.06 12.87
CA CYS A 269 -1.40 -16.94 11.92
C CYS A 269 -2.75 -16.20 11.85
N GLN A 270 -3.86 -16.92 11.70
CA GLN A 270 -5.18 -16.32 11.53
C GLN A 270 -5.61 -15.56 12.80
N LYS A 271 -5.32 -16.09 14.00
CA LYS A 271 -5.57 -15.41 15.28
C LYS A 271 -4.86 -14.07 15.39
N HIS A 272 -3.72 -13.90 14.74
CA HIS A 272 -3.00 -12.62 14.67
C HIS A 272 -3.45 -11.74 13.51
N PHE A 273 -3.85 -12.35 12.37
CA PHE A 273 -4.32 -11.63 11.20
C PHE A 273 -5.64 -10.90 11.45
N ASP A 274 -6.59 -11.54 12.12
CA ASP A 274 -7.92 -10.99 12.34
C ASP A 274 -7.90 -9.69 13.18
N PRO A 275 -7.26 -9.63 14.35
CA PRO A 275 -7.17 -8.39 15.13
C PRO A 275 -6.38 -7.29 14.40
N TRP A 276 -5.33 -7.67 13.64
CA TRP A 276 -4.57 -6.72 12.85
C TRP A 276 -5.42 -6.14 11.72
N ARG A 277 -6.18 -6.98 10.99
CA ARG A 277 -7.11 -6.55 9.95
C ARG A 277 -8.18 -5.60 10.51
N ASP A 278 -8.73 -5.90 11.67
CA ASP A 278 -9.72 -5.04 12.33
C ASP A 278 -9.09 -3.69 12.70
N ARG A 279 -7.90 -3.68 13.28
CA ARG A 279 -7.16 -2.43 13.53
C ARG A 279 -6.85 -1.67 12.25
N TYR A 280 -6.46 -2.36 11.17
CA TYR A 280 -6.20 -1.76 9.86
C TYR A 280 -7.45 -1.07 9.29
N ASN A 281 -8.61 -1.72 9.38
CA ASN A 281 -9.87 -1.24 8.82
C ASN A 281 -10.54 -0.16 9.69
N LEU A 282 -10.53 -0.33 11.01
CA LEU A 282 -11.37 0.45 11.92
C LEU A 282 -10.63 1.60 12.61
N VAL A 283 -9.31 1.46 12.79
CA VAL A 283 -8.54 2.36 13.67
C VAL A 283 -7.40 3.06 12.94
N ARG A 284 -6.79 2.40 11.94
CA ARG A 284 -5.60 2.90 11.28
C ARG A 284 -5.90 4.06 10.33
N PRO A 285 -5.36 5.27 10.54
CA PRO A 285 -5.53 6.38 9.60
C PRO A 285 -4.75 6.12 8.29
N HIS A 286 -5.40 6.40 7.16
CA HIS A 286 -4.83 6.22 5.82
C HIS A 286 -4.54 7.55 5.12
N GLU A 287 -3.29 7.78 4.75
CA GLU A 287 -2.91 9.01 4.04
C GLU A 287 -3.63 9.17 2.69
N ALA A 288 -3.96 8.03 2.05
CA ALA A 288 -4.71 8.03 0.79
C ALA A 288 -6.16 8.50 0.96
N LEU A 289 -6.71 8.37 2.17
CA LEU A 289 -8.07 8.72 2.56
C LEU A 289 -8.09 9.99 3.44
N ASN A 290 -7.15 10.90 3.26
CA ASN A 290 -7.03 12.12 4.07
C ASN A 290 -6.96 11.86 5.59
N LEU A 291 -6.35 10.73 5.97
CA LEU A 291 -6.25 10.21 7.34
C LEU A 291 -7.56 9.65 7.90
N ASP A 292 -8.56 9.44 7.10
CA ASP A 292 -9.73 8.65 7.49
C ASP A 292 -9.39 7.16 7.57
N THR A 293 -10.21 6.41 8.29
CA THR A 293 -10.09 4.95 8.35
C THR A 293 -10.84 4.30 7.19
N PRO A 294 -10.43 3.12 6.70
CA PRO A 294 -11.09 2.42 5.60
C PRO A 294 -12.59 2.20 5.80
N VAL A 295 -13.02 1.92 7.02
CA VAL A 295 -14.44 1.68 7.36
C VAL A 295 -15.33 2.89 7.08
N GLN A 296 -14.80 4.11 7.13
CA GLN A 296 -15.57 5.34 6.83
C GLN A 296 -15.93 5.47 5.35
N HIS A 297 -15.24 4.72 4.48
CA HIS A 297 -15.42 4.73 3.02
C HIS A 297 -15.92 3.40 2.46
N TYR A 298 -16.24 2.43 3.34
CA TYR A 298 -16.64 1.08 2.95
C TYR A 298 -18.04 0.73 3.48
N PHE A 299 -18.79 0.05 2.65
CA PHE A 299 -20.05 -0.61 3.03
C PHE A 299 -20.14 -1.97 2.30
N PRO A 300 -20.77 -3.00 2.89
CA PRO A 300 -20.94 -4.29 2.25
C PRO A 300 -21.71 -4.18 0.94
N SER A 301 -21.39 -5.06 -0.01
CA SER A 301 -22.08 -5.10 -1.30
C SER A 301 -23.54 -5.55 -1.15
N GLN A 302 -24.45 -4.92 -1.90
CA GLN A 302 -25.85 -5.34 -1.99
C GLN A 302 -26.04 -6.64 -2.82
N ARG A 303 -25.00 -7.06 -3.56
CA ARG A 303 -25.00 -8.30 -4.31
C ARG A 303 -24.62 -9.44 -3.37
N LEU A 304 -25.63 -10.17 -2.89
CA LEU A 304 -25.41 -11.28 -1.96
C LEU A 304 -24.78 -12.49 -2.67
N PHE A 305 -24.00 -13.26 -1.91
CA PHE A 305 -23.41 -14.50 -2.40
C PHE A 305 -24.53 -15.58 -2.49
N PRO A 306 -24.75 -16.17 -3.68
CA PRO A 306 -25.73 -17.25 -3.82
C PRO A 306 -25.10 -18.58 -3.37
N GLU A 307 -25.72 -19.26 -2.40
CA GLU A 307 -25.25 -20.58 -1.94
C GLU A 307 -25.36 -21.65 -3.05
N VAL A 308 -26.30 -21.45 -3.97
CA VAL A 308 -26.44 -22.28 -5.18
C VAL A 308 -26.24 -21.39 -6.39
N LEU A 309 -25.26 -21.73 -7.24
CA LEU A 309 -25.00 -20.96 -8.45
C LEU A 309 -26.24 -21.03 -9.38
N PRO A 310 -26.70 -19.86 -9.86
CA PRO A 310 -27.83 -19.84 -10.82
C PRO A 310 -27.45 -20.57 -12.09
N PRO A 311 -28.44 -21.18 -12.80
CA PRO A 311 -28.21 -21.77 -14.11
C PRO A 311 -27.67 -20.74 -15.09
N VAL A 312 -26.87 -21.19 -16.06
CA VAL A 312 -26.42 -20.33 -17.15
C VAL A 312 -27.53 -20.26 -18.17
N GLU A 313 -28.13 -19.12 -18.36
CA GLU A 313 -29.21 -18.88 -19.30
C GLU A 313 -28.75 -17.96 -20.43
N TYR A 314 -29.24 -18.23 -21.63
CA TYR A 314 -29.02 -17.45 -22.84
C TYR A 314 -30.36 -17.10 -23.48
N ASN A 315 -30.43 -16.08 -24.30
CA ASN A 315 -31.64 -15.73 -25.02
C ASN A 315 -32.01 -16.85 -26.03
N LEU A 316 -33.28 -16.99 -26.33
CA LEU A 316 -33.78 -18.02 -27.22
C LEU A 316 -33.27 -17.91 -28.67
N ASP A 317 -32.89 -16.73 -29.07
CA ASP A 317 -32.32 -16.40 -30.38
C ASP A 317 -30.81 -16.54 -30.47
N GLU A 318 -30.14 -16.84 -29.34
CA GLU A 318 -28.69 -17.01 -29.31
C GLU A 318 -28.26 -18.41 -29.79
N ILE A 319 -27.14 -18.43 -30.50
CA ILE A 319 -26.52 -19.70 -30.94
C ILE A 319 -25.72 -20.26 -29.76
N VAL A 320 -26.29 -21.25 -29.07
CA VAL A 320 -25.65 -21.84 -27.88
C VAL A 320 -24.94 -23.16 -28.26
N ARG A 321 -23.70 -23.34 -27.80
CA ARG A 321 -22.88 -24.53 -28.01
C ARG A 321 -22.24 -25.02 -26.72
N LYS A 322 -22.15 -26.34 -26.55
CA LYS A 322 -21.45 -26.97 -25.44
C LYS A 322 -19.96 -27.05 -25.76
N VAL A 323 -19.12 -26.68 -24.82
CA VAL A 323 -17.67 -26.85 -24.93
C VAL A 323 -17.28 -28.28 -24.64
N GLN A 324 -16.56 -28.91 -25.58
CA GLN A 324 -16.17 -30.33 -25.55
C GLN A 324 -14.93 -30.55 -24.66
N SER A 325 -14.56 -31.82 -24.46
CA SER A 325 -13.46 -32.24 -23.57
C SER A 325 -12.07 -31.70 -23.97
N ASN A 326 -11.88 -31.28 -25.22
CA ASN A 326 -10.67 -30.64 -25.73
C ASN A 326 -10.69 -29.08 -25.64
N GLY A 327 -11.81 -28.52 -25.15
CA GLY A 327 -11.94 -27.04 -25.02
C GLY A 327 -12.41 -26.35 -26.29
N VAL A 328 -12.98 -27.10 -27.25
CA VAL A 328 -13.52 -26.57 -28.50
C VAL A 328 -15.05 -26.61 -28.52
N ILE A 329 -15.66 -25.89 -29.46
CA ILE A 329 -17.06 -25.97 -29.82
C ILE A 329 -17.19 -26.44 -31.27
N TYR A 330 -18.30 -27.11 -31.59
CA TYR A 330 -18.67 -27.44 -32.96
C TYR A 330 -19.68 -26.43 -33.50
N TYR A 331 -19.37 -25.86 -34.68
CA TYR A 331 -20.26 -24.98 -35.40
C TYR A 331 -20.10 -25.23 -36.92
N HIS A 332 -21.19 -25.46 -37.63
CA HIS A 332 -21.16 -25.82 -39.07
C HIS A 332 -20.21 -26.99 -39.39
N ASN A 333 -20.20 -28.06 -38.56
CA ASN A 333 -19.33 -29.24 -38.68
C ASN A 333 -17.81 -28.94 -38.62
N GLN A 334 -17.44 -27.79 -38.06
CA GLN A 334 -16.04 -27.39 -37.85
C GLN A 334 -15.77 -27.13 -36.37
N GLU A 335 -14.51 -27.34 -35.99
CA GLU A 335 -14.05 -27.10 -34.60
C GLU A 335 -13.47 -25.70 -34.43
N TYR A 336 -13.85 -25.04 -33.34
CA TYR A 336 -13.30 -23.74 -32.93
C TYR A 336 -12.84 -23.80 -31.51
N SER A 337 -11.57 -23.47 -31.27
CA SER A 337 -10.99 -23.43 -29.92
C SER A 337 -11.62 -22.31 -29.11
N VAL A 338 -12.09 -22.61 -27.89
CA VAL A 338 -12.65 -21.64 -26.96
C VAL A 338 -11.77 -21.55 -25.68
N SER A 339 -11.88 -22.50 -24.78
CA SER A 339 -11.07 -22.57 -23.57
C SER A 339 -11.25 -23.95 -22.87
N LYS A 340 -10.16 -24.51 -22.38
CA LYS A 340 -10.20 -25.71 -21.54
C LYS A 340 -10.91 -25.49 -20.20
N GLY A 341 -10.85 -24.29 -19.63
CA GLY A 341 -11.56 -23.99 -18.39
C GLY A 341 -13.08 -24.01 -18.50
N LEU A 342 -13.64 -23.96 -19.74
CA LEU A 342 -15.07 -24.00 -20.00
C LEU A 342 -15.57 -25.41 -20.39
N ILE A 343 -14.76 -26.46 -20.31
CA ILE A 343 -15.15 -27.81 -20.62
C ILE A 343 -16.47 -28.18 -19.91
N GLY A 344 -17.45 -28.68 -20.69
CA GLY A 344 -18.76 -29.03 -20.19
C GLY A 344 -19.74 -27.87 -20.00
N GLN A 345 -19.29 -26.62 -20.09
CA GLN A 345 -20.13 -25.41 -20.02
C GLN A 345 -20.78 -25.12 -21.39
N TYR A 346 -21.86 -24.36 -21.36
CA TYR A 346 -22.51 -23.85 -22.56
C TYR A 346 -22.05 -22.41 -22.80
N VAL A 347 -21.77 -22.02 -24.04
CA VAL A 347 -21.37 -20.68 -24.47
C VAL A 347 -22.27 -20.18 -25.60
N ALA A 348 -22.49 -18.87 -25.66
CA ALA A 348 -23.23 -18.24 -26.74
C ALA A 348 -22.29 -17.71 -27.81
N LEU A 349 -22.65 -17.86 -29.08
CA LEU A 349 -21.96 -17.26 -30.22
C LEU A 349 -22.76 -16.07 -30.72
N ARG A 350 -22.13 -14.89 -30.69
CA ARG A 350 -22.76 -13.66 -31.18
C ARG A 350 -22.02 -13.16 -32.41
N PRO A 351 -22.69 -12.93 -33.55
CA PRO A 351 -22.05 -12.36 -34.72
C PRO A 351 -21.55 -10.95 -34.41
N THR A 352 -20.40 -10.63 -34.99
CA THR A 352 -19.87 -9.24 -34.90
C THR A 352 -20.28 -8.46 -36.13
N SER A 353 -20.04 -7.14 -36.15
CA SER A 353 -20.21 -6.31 -37.35
C SER A 353 -19.24 -6.65 -38.48
N ILE A 354 -18.22 -7.48 -38.21
CA ILE A 354 -17.19 -7.89 -39.18
C ILE A 354 -17.32 -9.38 -39.45
N ALA A 355 -17.96 -9.78 -40.54
CA ALA A 355 -17.99 -11.16 -40.96
C ALA A 355 -16.59 -11.63 -41.42
N PRO A 356 -16.17 -12.88 -41.14
CA PRO A 356 -16.89 -14.00 -40.48
C PRO A 356 -16.58 -14.14 -38.98
N LEU A 357 -16.35 -13.03 -38.26
CA LEU A 357 -15.97 -13.05 -36.83
C LEU A 357 -17.20 -13.22 -35.93
N PHE A 358 -17.07 -14.10 -34.92
CA PHE A 358 -18.04 -14.29 -33.87
C PHE A 358 -17.40 -14.10 -32.49
N ASP A 359 -18.11 -13.42 -31.62
CA ASP A 359 -17.75 -13.31 -30.21
C ASP A 359 -18.35 -14.47 -29.43
N VAL A 360 -17.54 -15.13 -28.63
CA VAL A 360 -17.95 -16.21 -27.74
C VAL A 360 -18.19 -15.64 -26.35
N TYR A 361 -19.39 -15.84 -25.82
CA TYR A 361 -19.81 -15.40 -24.52
C TYR A 361 -20.03 -16.55 -23.56
N PHE A 362 -19.50 -16.41 -22.34
CA PHE A 362 -19.88 -17.27 -21.21
C PHE A 362 -20.57 -16.39 -20.17
N CYS A 363 -21.83 -16.69 -19.87
CA CYS A 363 -22.71 -15.75 -19.16
C CYS A 363 -22.72 -14.37 -19.88
N ALA A 364 -22.51 -13.29 -19.13
CA ALA A 364 -22.40 -11.94 -19.71
C ALA A 364 -20.99 -11.57 -20.18
N CYS A 365 -20.00 -12.45 -20.04
CA CYS A 365 -18.60 -12.15 -20.30
C CYS A 365 -18.19 -12.61 -21.70
N LYS A 366 -17.65 -11.71 -22.53
CA LYS A 366 -16.95 -12.09 -23.76
C LYS A 366 -15.66 -12.80 -23.37
N VAL A 367 -15.53 -14.07 -23.74
CA VAL A 367 -14.38 -14.91 -23.37
C VAL A 367 -13.40 -15.11 -24.52
N ARG A 368 -13.88 -15.03 -25.76
CA ARG A 368 -13.05 -15.17 -26.97
C ARG A 368 -13.74 -14.57 -28.18
N GLN A 369 -12.95 -14.34 -29.23
CA GLN A 369 -13.44 -14.11 -30.59
C GLN A 369 -12.92 -15.25 -31.47
N ILE A 370 -13.78 -15.82 -32.32
CA ILE A 370 -13.45 -16.85 -33.27
C ILE A 370 -13.68 -16.33 -34.69
N ASP A 371 -12.84 -16.80 -35.61
CA ASP A 371 -12.95 -16.54 -37.04
C ASP A 371 -13.47 -17.82 -37.73
N LEU A 372 -14.67 -17.77 -38.26
CA LEU A 372 -15.30 -18.95 -38.88
C LEU A 372 -14.58 -19.38 -40.18
N SER A 373 -13.71 -18.56 -40.74
CA SER A 373 -12.89 -18.96 -41.88
C SER A 373 -11.64 -19.77 -41.48
N LYS A 374 -11.34 -19.83 -40.17
CA LYS A 374 -10.14 -20.48 -39.64
C LYS A 374 -10.49 -21.49 -38.54
N PRO A 375 -11.07 -22.63 -38.91
CA PRO A 375 -11.32 -23.70 -37.94
C PRO A 375 -10.00 -24.27 -37.39
N VAL A 376 -10.07 -24.94 -36.25
CA VAL A 376 -8.94 -25.73 -35.75
C VAL A 376 -8.69 -26.87 -36.68
N SER A 377 -7.53 -26.92 -37.32
CA SER A 377 -7.10 -28.03 -38.17
C SER A 377 -6.71 -29.26 -37.35
#